data_5bff16732f1c82079b8ed3532a6213f0
#
_entry.id   5bff16732f1c82079b8ed3532a6213f0
#
_cell.length_a   1.000
_cell.length_b   1.000
_cell.length_c   1.000
_cell.angle_alpha   90.00
_cell.angle_beta   90.00
_cell.angle_gamma   90.00
#
_symmetry.space_group_name_H-M   'P 1'
#
loop_
_entity.id
_entity.type
_entity.pdbx_description
1 polymer ?
#
loop_
_entity_poly.entity_id
_entity_poly.type
_entity_poly.pdbx_seq_one_letter_code
_entity_poly.pdbx_strand_id
1 'polypeptide(L)'
;KRQAYNRAASKLKKEKVENEYDWSGFWDNADGEVLKLARAGSPSQMDKWLNAIRPYITAGIPVLWSVQLGIVPEPLRLSQTRGGHLRLIIGFDEEKKTLIFSDSWGAAHTEKEMPLADAIAITTGRQVMQPSK
;
A
#
# COMPACT_ATOMS: atom_id res chain seq x y z
N LYS A 1 -4.19 5.78 8.87
CA LYS A 1 -4.13 6.37 7.50
C LYS A 1 -4.88 7.70 7.42
N ARG A 2 -6.16 7.77 7.80
CA ARG A 2 -6.93 9.02 7.85
C ARG A 2 -6.25 10.10 8.69
N GLN A 3 -5.67 9.72 9.84
CA GLN A 3 -4.89 10.67 10.66
C GLN A 3 -3.63 11.16 9.97
N ALA A 4 -2.95 10.28 9.22
CA ALA A 4 -1.78 10.68 8.43
C ALA A 4 -2.17 11.61 7.29
N TYR A 5 -3.27 11.31 6.58
CA TYR A 5 -3.82 12.19 5.56
C TYR A 5 -4.17 13.55 6.13
N ASN A 6 -4.94 13.59 7.22
CA ASN A 6 -5.36 14.86 7.83
C ASN A 6 -4.18 15.70 8.34
N ARG A 7 -3.12 15.04 8.86
CA ARG A 7 -1.90 15.75 9.24
C ARG A 7 -1.17 16.32 8.02
N ALA A 8 -1.06 15.54 6.96
CA ALA A 8 -0.46 15.99 5.72
C ALA A 8 -1.27 17.14 5.09
N ALA A 9 -2.59 16.98 5.03
CA ALA A 9 -3.50 18.00 4.52
C ALA A 9 -3.41 19.31 5.34
N SER A 10 -3.31 19.21 6.67
CA SER A 10 -3.13 20.38 7.55
C SER A 10 -1.79 21.08 7.28
N LYS A 11 -0.69 20.32 7.11
CA LYS A 11 0.61 20.87 6.77
C LYS A 11 0.61 21.59 5.41
N LEU A 12 -0.12 21.05 4.45
CA LEU A 12 -0.28 21.62 3.12
C LEU A 12 -1.36 22.72 3.08
N LYS A 13 -1.90 23.12 4.23
CA LYS A 13 -3.00 24.10 4.35
C LYS A 13 -4.26 23.67 3.56
N LYS A 14 -4.54 22.37 3.51
CA LYS A 14 -5.73 21.82 2.90
C LYS A 14 -6.82 21.58 3.95
N GLU A 15 -8.07 21.49 3.49
CA GLU A 15 -9.19 21.14 4.36
C GLU A 15 -9.07 19.70 4.88
N LYS A 16 -9.54 19.47 6.10
CA LYS A 16 -9.64 18.14 6.67
C LYS A 16 -10.75 17.36 5.98
N VAL A 17 -10.46 16.08 5.72
CA VAL A 17 -11.46 15.11 5.29
C VAL A 17 -11.89 14.32 6.51
N GLU A 18 -13.15 14.41 6.89
CA GLU A 18 -13.67 13.73 8.07
C GLU A 18 -14.25 12.35 7.77
N ASN A 19 -15.06 12.23 6.74
CA ASN A 19 -15.81 11.01 6.42
C ASN A 19 -15.32 10.28 5.17
N GLU A 20 -15.01 11.01 4.11
CA GLU A 20 -14.48 10.45 2.87
C GLU A 20 -13.18 11.15 2.51
N TYR A 21 -12.32 10.46 1.76
CA TYR A 21 -11.08 11.03 1.25
C TYR A 21 -11.32 11.63 -0.13
N ASP A 22 -11.15 12.93 -0.25
CA ASP A 22 -10.97 13.55 -1.55
C ASP A 22 -9.52 13.35 -1.99
N TRP A 23 -9.29 12.28 -2.71
CA TRP A 23 -7.97 11.92 -3.18
C TRP A 23 -7.49 12.78 -4.35
N SER A 24 -8.38 13.38 -5.11
CA SER A 24 -7.98 14.20 -6.26
C SER A 24 -7.14 15.40 -5.86
N GLY A 25 -7.65 16.20 -4.94
CA GLY A 25 -6.90 17.35 -4.41
C GLY A 25 -5.66 16.95 -3.60
N PHE A 26 -5.69 15.78 -2.97
CA PHE A 26 -4.55 15.25 -2.24
C PHE A 26 -3.37 14.93 -3.17
N TRP A 27 -3.63 14.23 -4.28
CA TRP A 27 -2.57 13.81 -5.20
C TRP A 27 -1.94 14.97 -5.94
N ASP A 28 -2.71 15.97 -6.28
CA ASP A 28 -2.20 17.17 -6.95
C ASP A 28 -1.22 17.96 -6.07
N ASN A 29 -1.25 17.72 -4.77
CA ASN A 29 -0.40 18.38 -3.77
C ASN A 29 0.42 17.39 -2.93
N ALA A 30 0.38 16.10 -3.23
CA ALA A 30 1.16 15.09 -2.53
C ALA A 30 2.62 15.24 -2.94
N ASP A 31 3.38 15.86 -2.10
CA ASP A 31 4.82 16.08 -2.24
C ASP A 31 5.65 15.12 -1.36
N GLY A 32 6.95 15.37 -1.28
CA GLY A 32 7.84 14.57 -0.47
C GLY A 32 7.50 14.55 1.03
N GLU A 33 6.82 15.57 1.55
CA GLU A 33 6.35 15.60 2.94
C GLU A 33 5.26 14.56 3.20
N VAL A 34 4.32 14.44 2.28
CA VAL A 34 3.23 13.46 2.37
C VAL A 34 3.79 12.04 2.33
N LEU A 35 4.71 11.76 1.40
CA LEU A 35 5.39 10.47 1.31
C LEU A 35 6.18 10.16 2.57
N LYS A 36 6.90 11.14 3.10
CA LYS A 36 7.66 11.01 4.35
C LYS A 36 6.76 10.67 5.54
N LEU A 37 5.60 11.32 5.66
CA LEU A 37 4.62 11.00 6.71
C LEU A 37 4.01 9.62 6.53
N ALA A 38 3.70 9.23 5.29
CA ALA A 38 3.14 7.92 4.98
C ALA A 38 4.15 6.79 5.28
N ARG A 39 5.44 7.03 5.03
CA ARG A 39 6.54 6.09 5.26
C ARG A 39 7.09 6.08 6.68
N ALA A 40 6.69 6.97 7.55
CA ALA A 40 7.18 7.10 8.91
C ALA A 40 6.66 6.00 9.87
N GLY A 41 6.59 4.77 9.39
CA GLY A 41 6.31 3.60 10.22
C GLY A 41 7.54 3.16 11.00
N SER A 42 7.36 2.79 12.28
CA SER A 42 8.45 2.20 13.06
C SER A 42 8.73 0.75 12.60
N PRO A 43 9.96 0.22 12.82
CA PRO A 43 10.25 -1.20 12.56
C PRO A 43 9.24 -2.16 13.21
N SER A 44 8.78 -1.87 14.42
CA SER A 44 7.76 -2.70 15.10
C SER A 44 6.39 -2.68 14.39
N GLN A 45 6.03 -1.59 13.77
CA GLN A 45 4.81 -1.52 12.95
C GLN A 45 4.95 -2.33 11.65
N MET A 46 6.12 -2.32 11.03
CA MET A 46 6.41 -3.14 9.86
C MET A 46 6.35 -4.63 10.21
N ASP A 47 6.96 -5.03 11.30
CA ASP A 47 6.92 -6.42 11.78
C ASP A 47 5.49 -6.87 12.08
N LYS A 48 4.73 -6.05 12.77
CA LYS A 48 3.31 -6.33 13.08
C LYS A 48 2.49 -6.46 11.81
N TRP A 49 2.72 -5.60 10.82
CA TRP A 49 2.02 -5.65 9.54
C TRP A 49 2.34 -6.93 8.76
N LEU A 50 3.62 -7.30 8.72
CA LEU A 50 4.09 -8.50 8.04
C LEU A 50 3.62 -9.78 8.75
N ASN A 51 3.69 -9.82 10.07
CA ASN A 51 3.26 -10.96 10.87
C ASN A 51 1.76 -11.28 10.71
N ALA A 52 0.95 -10.27 10.41
CA ALA A 52 -0.48 -10.48 10.15
C ALA A 52 -0.76 -11.26 8.85
N ILE A 53 0.15 -11.24 7.88
CA ILE A 53 0.00 -11.96 6.60
C ILE A 53 0.88 -13.20 6.49
N ARG A 54 1.92 -13.30 7.30
CA ARG A 54 2.90 -14.40 7.27
C ARG A 54 2.28 -15.78 7.27
N PRO A 55 1.33 -16.14 8.16
CA PRO A 55 0.75 -17.48 8.18
C PRO A 55 0.08 -17.88 6.86
N TYR A 56 -0.55 -16.92 6.20
CA TYR A 56 -1.24 -17.16 4.93
C TYR A 56 -0.24 -17.36 3.79
N ILE A 57 0.70 -16.46 3.65
CA ILE A 57 1.72 -16.51 2.58
C ILE A 57 2.56 -17.80 2.71
N THR A 58 2.99 -18.18 3.92
CA THR A 58 3.72 -19.43 4.15
C THR A 58 2.89 -20.67 3.85
N ALA A 59 1.58 -20.62 4.00
CA ALA A 59 0.65 -21.67 3.62
C ALA A 59 0.30 -21.69 2.11
N GLY A 60 0.86 -20.78 1.32
CA GLY A 60 0.56 -20.65 -0.10
C GLY A 60 -0.75 -19.94 -0.42
N ILE A 61 -1.31 -19.23 0.54
CA ILE A 61 -2.58 -18.49 0.38
C ILE A 61 -2.26 -17.00 0.09
N PRO A 62 -2.55 -16.51 -1.12
CA PRO A 62 -2.32 -15.11 -1.43
C PRO A 62 -3.27 -14.20 -0.65
N VAL A 63 -2.81 -12.99 -0.37
CA VAL A 63 -3.59 -11.98 0.34
C VAL A 63 -4.13 -10.96 -0.66
N LEU A 64 -5.44 -10.78 -0.70
CA LEU A 64 -6.08 -9.68 -1.42
C LEU A 64 -5.67 -8.37 -0.78
N TRP A 65 -5.10 -7.47 -1.57
CA TRP A 65 -4.47 -6.27 -1.10
C TRP A 65 -5.04 -5.04 -1.81
N SER A 66 -5.88 -4.33 -1.10
CA SER A 66 -6.42 -3.05 -1.58
C SER A 66 -5.40 -1.95 -1.35
N VAL A 67 -5.11 -1.20 -2.39
CA VAL A 67 -4.09 -0.15 -2.38
C VAL A 67 -4.64 1.16 -2.93
N GLN A 68 -3.97 2.25 -2.55
CA GLN A 68 -4.14 3.55 -3.15
C GLN A 68 -2.95 3.82 -4.08
N LEU A 69 -3.21 3.95 -5.37
CA LEU A 69 -2.19 4.30 -6.37
C LEU A 69 -1.85 5.79 -6.32
N GLY A 70 -0.66 6.12 -6.76
CA GLY A 70 -0.18 7.50 -6.85
C GLY A 70 0.50 8.04 -5.59
N ILE A 71 0.60 7.25 -4.50
CA ILE A 71 1.31 7.64 -3.27
C ILE A 71 2.82 7.43 -3.41
N VAL A 72 3.21 6.30 -3.99
CA VAL A 72 4.61 5.95 -4.20
C VAL A 72 4.87 5.76 -5.69
N PRO A 73 6.02 6.18 -6.20
CA PRO A 73 6.41 5.91 -7.57
C PRO A 73 6.69 4.41 -7.75
N GLU A 74 6.28 3.87 -8.89
CA GLU A 74 6.55 2.49 -9.24
C GLU A 74 7.31 2.44 -10.57
N PRO A 75 8.27 1.50 -10.73
CA PRO A 75 9.19 1.51 -11.87
C PRO A 75 8.54 1.17 -13.20
N LEU A 76 7.46 0.37 -13.18
CA LEU A 76 6.71 0.03 -14.38
C LEU A 76 5.56 1.01 -14.60
N ARG A 77 5.30 1.32 -15.86
CA ARG A 77 4.12 2.12 -16.21
C ARG A 77 2.86 1.37 -15.84
N LEU A 78 2.04 1.98 -15.00
CA LEU A 78 0.77 1.42 -14.55
C LEU A 78 -0.34 1.78 -15.55
N SER A 79 -1.28 0.87 -15.76
CA SER A 79 -2.48 1.13 -16.56
C SER A 79 -3.42 2.12 -15.87
N GLN A 80 -3.36 2.18 -14.55
CA GLN A 80 -4.05 3.16 -13.71
C GLN A 80 -3.02 3.81 -12.79
N THR A 81 -2.96 5.14 -12.77
CA THR A 81 -1.93 5.89 -12.03
C THR A 81 -2.43 6.50 -10.72
N ARG A 82 -3.75 6.54 -10.52
CA ARG A 82 -4.40 7.11 -9.33
C ARG A 82 -5.62 6.30 -8.94
N GLY A 83 -6.04 6.45 -7.69
CA GLY A 83 -7.25 5.84 -7.16
C GLY A 83 -7.03 4.48 -6.52
N GLY A 84 -8.13 3.85 -6.13
CA GLY A 84 -8.11 2.52 -5.53
C GLY A 84 -7.82 1.43 -6.55
N HIS A 85 -7.09 0.41 -6.13
CA HIS A 85 -6.76 -0.75 -6.95
C HIS A 85 -6.61 -1.99 -6.08
N LEU A 86 -6.82 -3.17 -6.66
CA LEU A 86 -6.70 -4.45 -5.98
C LEU A 86 -5.52 -5.25 -6.53
N ARG A 87 -4.68 -5.74 -5.64
CA ARG A 87 -3.51 -6.56 -5.93
C ARG A 87 -3.53 -7.85 -5.11
N LEU A 88 -2.64 -8.78 -5.43
CA LEU A 88 -2.39 -9.97 -4.62
C LEU A 88 -0.99 -9.90 -4.03
N ILE A 89 -0.87 -10.02 -2.72
CA ILE A 89 0.41 -10.29 -2.08
C ILE A 89 0.68 -11.78 -2.23
N ILE A 90 1.83 -12.13 -2.80
CA ILE A 90 2.23 -13.51 -3.07
C ILE A 90 3.49 -13.92 -2.33
N GLY A 91 4.21 -12.98 -1.73
CA GLY A 91 5.43 -13.27 -1.00
C GLY A 91 5.99 -12.05 -0.28
N PHE A 92 7.11 -12.25 0.39
CA PHE A 92 7.91 -11.20 1.02
C PHE A 92 9.37 -11.63 1.16
N ASP A 93 10.26 -10.68 1.21
CA ASP A 93 11.68 -10.90 1.51
C ASP A 93 12.04 -10.12 2.78
N GLU A 94 12.36 -10.84 3.85
CA GLU A 94 12.66 -10.22 5.15
C GLU A 94 14.02 -9.56 5.21
N GLU A 95 15.00 -10.08 4.47
CA GLU A 95 16.34 -9.47 4.41
C GLU A 95 16.31 -8.15 3.66
N LYS A 96 15.69 -8.14 2.50
CA LYS A 96 15.53 -6.94 1.68
C LYS A 96 14.45 -5.99 2.20
N LYS A 97 13.60 -6.46 3.10
CA LYS A 97 12.41 -5.75 3.57
C LYS A 97 11.52 -5.30 2.42
N THR A 98 11.19 -6.24 1.53
CA THR A 98 10.33 -6.03 0.37
C THR A 98 9.10 -6.92 0.42
N LEU A 99 8.03 -6.43 -0.21
CA LEU A 99 6.81 -7.18 -0.47
C LEU A 99 6.79 -7.61 -1.92
N ILE A 100 6.41 -8.88 -2.17
CA ILE A 100 6.26 -9.44 -3.51
C ILE A 100 4.76 -9.53 -3.81
N PHE A 101 4.35 -8.98 -4.94
CA PHE A 101 2.93 -8.88 -5.28
C PHE A 101 2.68 -9.06 -6.78
N SER A 102 1.44 -9.37 -7.10
CA SER A 102 0.96 -9.55 -8.48
C SER A 102 -0.15 -8.56 -8.80
N ASP A 103 -0.08 -8.04 -10.02
CA ASP A 103 -1.10 -7.18 -10.63
C ASP A 103 -1.78 -7.86 -11.81
N SER A 104 -2.96 -7.37 -12.18
CA SER A 104 -3.77 -7.89 -13.28
C SER A 104 -3.49 -7.23 -14.64
N TRP A 105 -2.43 -6.45 -14.79
CA TRP A 105 -2.15 -5.63 -15.97
C TRP A 105 -1.23 -6.30 -17.01
N GLY A 106 -1.22 -7.62 -17.06
CA GLY A 106 -0.47 -8.39 -18.06
C GLY A 106 0.82 -9.03 -17.51
N ALA A 107 1.53 -9.71 -18.38
CA ALA A 107 2.66 -10.59 -18.02
C ALA A 107 3.78 -9.86 -17.26
N ALA A 108 4.07 -8.62 -17.59
CA ALA A 108 5.10 -7.82 -16.92
C ALA A 108 4.74 -7.45 -15.47
N HIS A 109 3.48 -7.63 -15.09
CA HIS A 109 2.96 -7.24 -13.78
C HIS A 109 2.62 -8.43 -12.86
N THR A 110 2.94 -9.65 -13.27
CA THR A 110 2.58 -10.87 -12.52
C THR A 110 3.42 -11.08 -11.28
N GLU A 111 4.64 -10.54 -11.24
CA GLU A 111 5.51 -10.60 -10.07
C GLU A 111 6.31 -9.31 -9.98
N LYS A 112 6.03 -8.52 -8.96
CA LYS A 112 6.68 -7.24 -8.68
C LYS A 112 7.09 -7.16 -7.22
N GLU A 113 8.08 -6.34 -6.96
CA GLU A 113 8.53 -6.03 -5.59
C GLU A 113 8.40 -4.55 -5.30
N MET A 114 8.15 -4.23 -4.04
CA MET A 114 8.33 -2.88 -3.52
C MET A 114 8.82 -2.91 -2.07
N PRO A 115 9.47 -1.84 -1.60
CA PRO A 115 9.82 -1.72 -0.19
C PRO A 115 8.60 -1.90 0.70
N LEU A 116 8.76 -2.65 1.79
CA LEU A 116 7.66 -2.93 2.73
C LEU A 116 7.07 -1.64 3.32
N ALA A 117 7.90 -0.64 3.57
CA ALA A 117 7.42 0.67 4.03
C ALA A 117 6.49 1.35 3.02
N ASP A 118 6.78 1.24 1.72
CA ASP A 118 5.94 1.76 0.65
C ASP A 118 4.63 0.96 0.56
N ALA A 119 4.71 -0.36 0.63
CA ALA A 119 3.53 -1.23 0.63
C ALA A 119 2.57 -0.90 1.78
N ILE A 120 3.10 -0.67 2.98
CA ILE A 120 2.29 -0.25 4.14
C ILE A 120 1.65 1.11 3.89
N ALA A 121 2.39 2.05 3.32
CA ALA A 121 1.91 3.40 3.03
C ALA A 121 0.69 3.39 2.11
N ILE A 122 0.70 2.57 1.07
CA ILE A 122 -0.38 2.53 0.07
C ILE A 122 -1.53 1.59 0.44
N THR A 123 -1.39 0.75 1.46
CA THR A 123 -2.41 -0.23 1.86
C THR A 123 -3.69 0.45 2.34
N THR A 124 -4.84 0.10 1.78
CA THR A 124 -6.16 0.50 2.27
C THR A 124 -6.91 -0.67 2.92
N GLY A 125 -6.59 -1.89 2.56
CA GLY A 125 -7.18 -3.09 3.16
C GLY A 125 -6.43 -4.36 2.79
N ARG A 126 -6.66 -5.41 3.56
CA ARG A 126 -6.14 -6.75 3.30
C ARG A 126 -7.20 -7.78 3.66
N GLN A 127 -7.39 -8.75 2.80
CA GLN A 127 -8.35 -9.84 3.00
C GLN A 127 -7.73 -11.16 2.53
N VAL A 128 -8.14 -12.25 3.11
CA VAL A 128 -7.77 -13.59 2.67
C VAL A 128 -9.02 -14.38 2.36
N MET A 129 -8.95 -15.21 1.34
CA MET A 129 -9.97 -16.21 1.06
C MET A 129 -9.46 -17.55 1.57
N GLN A 130 -10.16 -18.10 2.53
CA GLN A 130 -9.87 -19.44 3.04
C GLN A 130 -10.89 -20.43 2.47
N PRO A 131 -10.48 -21.64 2.10
CA PRO A 131 -11.42 -22.67 1.73
C PRO A 131 -12.38 -22.93 2.89
N SER A 132 -13.66 -23.06 2.58
CA SER A 132 -14.62 -23.57 3.58
C SER A 132 -14.25 -24.98 3.97
N LYS A 133 -14.29 -25.23 5.23
CA LYS A 133 -14.08 -26.58 5.76
C LYS A 133 -15.21 -27.52 5.35
#